data_f2a2ee6ee43c932567c42b5d7ab79292
#
_entry.id   f2a2ee6ee43c932567c42b5d7ab79292
#
_cell.length_a   1.000
_cell.length_b   1.000
_cell.length_c   1.000
_cell.angle_alpha   90.00
_cell.angle_beta   90.00
_cell.angle_gamma   90.00
#
_symmetry.space_group_name_H-M   'P 1'
#
loop_
_entity.id
_entity.type
_entity.pdbx_description
1 polymer ?
#
loop_
_entity_poly.entity_id
_entity_poly.type
_entity_poly.pdbx_seq_one_letter_code
_entity_poly.pdbx_strand_id
1 'polypeptide(L)'
;MQKSLSFDDVLLEPKYSDIESRSQIDIGNHLSEAAYLELPVISSPMDTVTEDEMAWAIYDEGGLGIIHRYNTIEEQVILVKKRRGFKAAAIGVTGDCEARASALFDAGIHYLCLDVAHGHHALVKNALKTLRDVFGDKVHLMAGNVATLKAFNDLADWGADSIRVGIGGGSICSTRINTGHGVPTFQSIHDCSYSNRDAKLIADGGIKNSGDIVKALAAGADFVMLGSMLAGADESPGEIFTSGNKKYKVYRGMASRSAQMDW
;
A
#
# COMPACT_ATOMS: atom_id res chain seq x y z
N MET A 1 30.03 1.15 -7.35
CA MET A 1 28.73 0.86 -6.67
C MET A 1 28.21 2.16 -6.09
N GLN A 2 26.93 2.49 -6.33
CA GLN A 2 26.28 3.64 -5.72
C GLN A 2 25.80 3.25 -4.32
N LYS A 3 25.99 4.12 -3.31
CA LYS A 3 25.39 3.92 -1.98
C LYS A 3 23.90 4.18 -2.06
N SER A 4 23.10 3.35 -1.40
CA SER A 4 21.66 3.54 -1.23
C SER A 4 21.33 3.61 0.25
N LEU A 5 20.46 4.54 0.63
CA LEU A 5 20.13 4.84 2.02
C LEU A 5 18.80 4.19 2.44
N SER A 6 18.75 3.64 3.65
CA SER A 6 17.54 3.19 4.35
C SER A 6 17.03 4.28 5.30
N PHE A 7 15.87 4.06 5.92
CA PHE A 7 15.35 4.97 6.95
C PHE A 7 16.29 5.10 8.16
N ASP A 8 17.04 4.05 8.47
CA ASP A 8 17.97 4.04 9.60
C ASP A 8 19.25 4.86 9.32
N ASP A 9 19.56 5.14 8.04
CA ASP A 9 20.77 5.88 7.62
C ASP A 9 20.59 7.41 7.60
N VAL A 10 19.35 7.92 7.77
CA VAL A 10 19.02 9.34 7.58
C VAL A 10 18.27 9.89 8.78
N LEU A 11 18.47 11.20 9.03
CA LEU A 11 17.68 12.00 9.95
C LEU A 11 17.27 13.30 9.26
N LEU A 12 16.11 13.83 9.63
CA LEU A 12 15.69 15.15 9.19
C LEU A 12 16.40 16.21 10.05
N GLU A 13 17.05 17.16 9.39
CA GLU A 13 17.67 18.28 10.07
C GLU A 13 16.60 19.24 10.63
N PRO A 14 16.57 19.52 11.94
CA PRO A 14 15.63 20.49 12.50
C PRO A 14 15.82 21.88 11.90
N LYS A 15 14.73 22.52 11.54
CA LYS A 15 14.72 23.89 11.01
C LYS A 15 14.06 24.84 12.01
N TYR A 16 14.31 26.14 11.84
CA TYR A 16 13.54 27.16 12.55
C TYR A 16 12.04 26.95 12.28
N SER A 17 11.22 27.11 13.32
CA SER A 17 9.78 26.98 13.24
C SER A 17 9.10 28.11 14.05
N ASP A 18 8.05 28.67 13.48
CA ASP A 18 7.14 29.63 14.09
C ASP A 18 5.76 29.01 14.39
N ILE A 19 5.66 27.69 14.28
CA ILE A 19 4.44 26.92 14.54
C ILE A 19 4.20 26.86 16.05
N GLU A 20 3.09 27.46 16.51
CA GLU A 20 2.76 27.54 17.92
C GLU A 20 2.05 26.29 18.44
N SER A 21 1.30 25.58 17.59
CA SER A 21 0.54 24.39 17.97
C SER A 21 0.54 23.33 16.89
N ARG A 22 0.61 22.05 17.29
CA ARG A 22 0.47 20.90 16.39
C ARG A 22 -0.86 20.90 15.65
N SER A 23 -1.92 21.47 16.24
CA SER A 23 -3.24 21.56 15.60
C SER A 23 -3.28 22.49 14.38
N GLN A 24 -2.22 23.27 14.13
CA GLN A 24 -2.10 24.10 12.93
C GLN A 24 -1.57 23.32 11.71
N ILE A 25 -1.12 22.07 11.93
CA ILE A 25 -0.48 21.27 10.88
C ILE A 25 -1.51 20.36 10.24
N ASP A 26 -1.71 20.55 8.95
CA ASP A 26 -2.42 19.62 8.09
C ASP A 26 -1.38 18.68 7.45
N ILE A 27 -1.55 17.39 7.68
CA ILE A 27 -0.69 16.33 7.11
C ILE A 27 -1.42 15.54 6.02
N GLY A 28 -2.67 15.89 5.73
CA GLY A 28 -3.50 15.21 4.74
C GLY A 28 -3.03 15.47 3.31
N ASN A 29 -3.52 14.66 2.40
CA ASN A 29 -3.25 14.80 0.98
C ASN A 29 -4.41 14.23 0.14
N HIS A 30 -4.53 14.73 -1.09
CA HIS A 30 -5.47 14.20 -2.07
C HIS A 30 -4.92 12.92 -2.71
N LEU A 31 -5.60 11.79 -2.52
CA LEU A 31 -5.33 10.55 -3.25
C LEU A 31 -5.93 10.60 -4.66
N SER A 32 -7.10 11.24 -4.78
CA SER A 32 -7.78 11.56 -6.04
C SER A 32 -8.52 12.89 -5.88
N GLU A 33 -9.11 13.43 -6.95
CA GLU A 33 -9.94 14.64 -6.85
C GLU A 33 -11.10 14.50 -5.84
N ALA A 34 -11.66 13.29 -5.73
CA ALA A 34 -12.79 12.99 -4.86
C ALA A 34 -12.38 12.55 -3.43
N ALA A 35 -11.09 12.26 -3.18
CA ALA A 35 -10.64 11.72 -1.91
C ALA A 35 -9.46 12.49 -1.33
N TYR A 36 -9.75 13.25 -0.31
CA TYR A 36 -8.77 13.80 0.62
C TYR A 36 -8.64 12.86 1.81
N LEU A 37 -7.44 12.40 2.10
CA LEU A 37 -7.13 11.62 3.30
C LEU A 37 -6.51 12.55 4.32
N GLU A 38 -7.18 12.76 5.45
CA GLU A 38 -6.70 13.60 6.56
C GLU A 38 -5.43 12.99 7.20
N LEU A 39 -5.36 11.66 7.20
CA LEU A 39 -4.19 10.88 7.61
C LEU A 39 -3.56 10.22 6.36
N PRO A 40 -2.31 10.55 5.98
CA PRO A 40 -1.69 10.01 4.77
C PRO A 40 -1.20 8.57 4.95
N VAL A 41 -2.04 7.72 5.55
CA VAL A 41 -1.77 6.32 5.89
C VAL A 41 -2.74 5.41 5.16
N ILE A 42 -2.16 4.36 4.55
CA ILE A 42 -2.90 3.30 3.88
C ILE A 42 -2.54 1.97 4.55
N SER A 43 -3.53 1.14 4.92
CA SER A 43 -3.24 -0.20 5.44
C SER A 43 -3.01 -1.20 4.32
N SER A 44 -1.96 -2.04 4.49
CA SER A 44 -1.50 -3.00 3.47
C SER A 44 -2.53 -4.09 3.18
N PRO A 45 -2.69 -4.52 1.90
CA PRO A 45 -3.60 -5.59 1.50
C PRO A 45 -3.05 -6.99 1.84
N MET A 46 -2.93 -7.28 3.12
CA MET A 46 -2.42 -8.54 3.64
C MET A 46 -3.51 -9.23 4.48
N ASP A 47 -3.60 -10.55 4.40
CA ASP A 47 -4.59 -11.36 5.11
C ASP A 47 -4.47 -11.31 6.64
N THR A 48 -3.36 -10.79 7.15
CA THR A 48 -3.10 -10.57 8.57
C THR A 48 -3.09 -9.08 8.96
N VAL A 49 -3.51 -8.19 8.05
CA VAL A 49 -3.52 -6.73 8.29
C VAL A 49 -4.88 -6.12 7.99
N THR A 50 -5.43 -6.31 6.78
CA THR A 50 -6.60 -5.53 6.33
C THR A 50 -7.73 -6.40 5.80
N GLU A 51 -8.73 -6.55 6.63
CA GLU A 51 -10.10 -6.90 6.25
C GLU A 51 -11.04 -5.73 6.57
N ASP A 52 -12.34 -6.00 6.68
CA ASP A 52 -13.35 -4.95 6.84
C ASP A 52 -13.20 -4.14 8.14
N GLU A 53 -12.81 -4.74 9.27
CA GLU A 53 -12.65 -4.03 10.54
C GLU A 53 -11.48 -3.04 10.50
N MET A 54 -10.30 -3.48 10.05
CA MET A 54 -9.14 -2.61 9.87
C MET A 54 -9.41 -1.54 8.82
N ALA A 55 -10.05 -1.88 7.70
CA ALA A 55 -10.36 -0.91 6.66
C ALA A 55 -11.31 0.19 7.18
N TRP A 56 -12.24 -0.16 8.07
CA TRP A 56 -13.09 0.82 8.74
C TRP A 56 -12.32 1.68 9.73
N ALA A 57 -11.52 1.09 10.60
CA ALA A 57 -10.76 1.83 11.62
C ALA A 57 -9.82 2.85 10.98
N ILE A 58 -9.10 2.47 9.93
CA ILE A 58 -8.23 3.39 9.20
C ILE A 58 -9.03 4.50 8.50
N TYR A 59 -10.21 4.20 7.96
CA TYR A 59 -11.08 5.21 7.35
C TYR A 59 -11.61 6.20 8.39
N ASP A 60 -12.01 5.73 9.56
CA ASP A 60 -12.53 6.58 10.65
C ASP A 60 -11.45 7.54 11.20
N GLU A 61 -10.18 7.15 11.10
CA GLU A 61 -9.01 7.97 11.43
C GLU A 61 -8.52 8.83 10.23
N GLY A 62 -9.27 8.87 9.12
CA GLY A 62 -8.98 9.72 7.96
C GLY A 62 -8.00 9.11 6.93
N GLY A 63 -7.67 7.83 7.02
CA GLY A 63 -6.82 7.11 6.07
C GLY A 63 -7.59 6.21 5.11
N LEU A 64 -6.92 5.21 4.50
CA LEU A 64 -7.51 4.26 3.57
C LEU A 64 -7.10 2.82 3.90
N GLY A 65 -8.06 1.90 4.04
CA GLY A 65 -7.78 0.48 4.16
C GLY A 65 -7.99 -0.26 2.83
N ILE A 66 -7.01 -1.09 2.41
CA ILE A 66 -7.11 -1.91 1.20
C ILE A 66 -7.35 -3.36 1.59
N ILE A 67 -8.53 -3.89 1.29
CA ILE A 67 -8.90 -5.29 1.55
C ILE A 67 -8.04 -6.21 0.69
N HIS A 68 -7.45 -7.23 1.30
CA HIS A 68 -6.59 -8.20 0.63
C HIS A 68 -7.35 -9.03 -0.41
N ARG A 69 -6.61 -9.66 -1.35
CA ARG A 69 -7.13 -10.50 -2.42
C ARG A 69 -7.04 -12.01 -2.17
N TYR A 70 -6.59 -12.38 -0.97
CA TYR A 70 -6.38 -13.76 -0.55
C TYR A 70 -7.68 -14.35 0.03
N ASN A 71 -8.69 -14.45 -0.82
CA ASN A 71 -10.04 -14.92 -0.56
C ASN A 71 -10.78 -15.12 -1.89
N THR A 72 -11.91 -15.77 -1.92
CA THR A 72 -12.74 -15.84 -3.12
C THR A 72 -13.26 -14.46 -3.53
N ILE A 73 -13.72 -14.34 -4.78
CA ILE A 73 -14.34 -13.09 -5.26
C ILE A 73 -15.55 -12.73 -4.38
N GLU A 74 -16.38 -13.73 -4.06
CA GLU A 74 -17.60 -13.56 -3.26
C GLU A 74 -17.27 -13.06 -1.85
N GLU A 75 -16.28 -13.66 -1.18
CA GLU A 75 -15.83 -13.23 0.14
C GLU A 75 -15.30 -11.80 0.14
N GLN A 76 -14.46 -11.45 -0.85
CA GLN A 76 -13.95 -10.09 -0.97
C GLN A 76 -15.05 -9.07 -1.22
N VAL A 77 -16.04 -9.40 -2.06
CA VAL A 77 -17.22 -8.57 -2.30
C VAL A 77 -18.03 -8.36 -1.01
N ILE A 78 -18.18 -9.40 -0.19
CA ILE A 78 -18.86 -9.30 1.10
C ILE A 78 -18.10 -8.31 2.02
N LEU A 79 -16.78 -8.44 2.13
CA LEU A 79 -15.95 -7.54 2.95
C LEU A 79 -16.09 -6.09 2.47
N VAL A 80 -16.02 -5.84 1.16
CA VAL A 80 -16.17 -4.51 0.56
C VAL A 80 -17.55 -3.91 0.83
N LYS A 81 -18.63 -4.72 0.77
CA LYS A 81 -20.00 -4.25 1.00
C LYS A 81 -20.33 -3.93 2.44
N LYS A 82 -19.66 -4.56 3.42
CA LYS A 82 -19.91 -4.34 4.85
C LYS A 82 -19.66 -2.90 5.29
N ARG A 83 -18.86 -2.12 4.57
CA ARG A 83 -18.36 -0.82 5.03
C ARG A 83 -18.87 0.34 4.21
N ARG A 84 -18.94 1.50 4.86
CA ARG A 84 -19.23 2.81 4.28
C ARG A 84 -17.91 3.54 3.99
N GLY A 85 -17.98 4.64 3.25
CA GLY A 85 -16.82 5.46 2.93
C GLY A 85 -16.06 4.96 1.71
N PHE A 86 -14.78 5.26 1.64
CA PHE A 86 -13.91 4.85 0.52
C PHE A 86 -13.68 3.35 0.55
N LYS A 87 -14.00 2.68 -0.56
CA LYS A 87 -13.86 1.25 -0.72
C LYS A 87 -12.65 0.94 -1.58
N ALA A 88 -11.68 0.24 -1.02
CA ALA A 88 -10.46 -0.17 -1.69
C ALA A 88 -10.21 -1.67 -1.51
N ALA A 89 -9.80 -2.34 -2.59
CA ALA A 89 -9.47 -3.76 -2.56
C ALA A 89 -8.33 -4.09 -3.52
N ALA A 90 -7.54 -5.10 -3.16
CA ALA A 90 -6.47 -5.61 -3.98
C ALA A 90 -6.97 -6.65 -4.98
N ILE A 91 -6.31 -6.70 -6.15
CA ILE A 91 -6.49 -7.70 -7.19
C ILE A 91 -5.13 -8.21 -7.68
N GLY A 92 -5.10 -9.38 -8.32
CA GLY A 92 -3.94 -9.87 -9.07
C GLY A 92 -3.86 -9.22 -10.46
N VAL A 93 -2.98 -9.77 -11.31
CA VAL A 93 -2.82 -9.34 -12.72
C VAL A 93 -2.98 -10.49 -13.70
N THR A 94 -3.38 -11.66 -13.21
CA THR A 94 -3.61 -12.90 -13.97
C THR A 94 -4.82 -13.64 -13.40
N GLY A 95 -5.23 -14.71 -14.04
CA GLY A 95 -6.31 -15.58 -13.57
C GLY A 95 -7.66 -14.84 -13.53
N ASP A 96 -8.17 -14.61 -12.34
CA ASP A 96 -9.48 -14.01 -12.07
C ASP A 96 -9.52 -12.47 -12.12
N CYS A 97 -8.43 -11.81 -12.52
CA CYS A 97 -8.23 -10.36 -12.44
C CYS A 97 -9.44 -9.56 -12.95
N GLU A 98 -9.90 -9.81 -14.18
CA GLU A 98 -11.00 -9.08 -14.79
C GLU A 98 -12.35 -9.40 -14.13
N ALA A 99 -12.62 -10.67 -13.84
CA ALA A 99 -13.84 -11.10 -13.17
C ALA A 99 -13.95 -10.50 -11.76
N ARG A 100 -12.85 -10.53 -11.00
CA ARG A 100 -12.74 -9.95 -9.66
C ARG A 100 -12.91 -8.43 -9.70
N ALA A 101 -12.24 -7.74 -10.62
CA ALA A 101 -12.37 -6.29 -10.77
C ALA A 101 -13.81 -5.89 -11.10
N SER A 102 -14.48 -6.62 -12.00
CA SER A 102 -15.89 -6.37 -12.35
C SER A 102 -16.83 -6.59 -11.18
N ALA A 103 -16.67 -7.69 -10.43
CA ALA A 103 -17.49 -7.96 -9.25
C ALA A 103 -17.28 -6.92 -8.13
N LEU A 104 -16.06 -6.44 -7.95
CA LEU A 104 -15.74 -5.36 -7.01
C LEU A 104 -16.32 -4.02 -7.47
N PHE A 105 -16.29 -3.73 -8.78
CA PHE A 105 -16.91 -2.54 -9.34
C PHE A 105 -18.43 -2.53 -9.09
N ASP A 106 -19.11 -3.64 -9.32
CA ASP A 106 -20.54 -3.81 -9.03
C ASP A 106 -20.83 -3.73 -7.51
N ALA A 107 -19.85 -4.02 -6.66
CA ALA A 107 -19.93 -3.82 -5.21
C ALA A 107 -19.70 -2.37 -4.77
N GLY A 108 -19.39 -1.48 -5.70
CA GLY A 108 -19.17 -0.05 -5.48
C GLY A 108 -17.75 0.27 -5.03
N ILE A 109 -16.74 -0.42 -5.57
CA ILE A 109 -15.33 -0.11 -5.32
C ILE A 109 -14.95 1.26 -5.90
N HIS A 110 -14.06 1.98 -5.20
CA HIS A 110 -13.50 3.25 -5.68
C HIS A 110 -12.03 3.11 -6.07
N TYR A 111 -11.30 2.22 -5.40
CA TYR A 111 -9.86 2.05 -5.54
C TYR A 111 -9.52 0.58 -5.75
N LEU A 112 -8.93 0.23 -6.88
CA LEU A 112 -8.38 -1.10 -7.16
C LEU A 112 -6.85 -1.05 -7.02
N CYS A 113 -6.30 -1.97 -6.22
CA CYS A 113 -4.86 -2.09 -6.03
C CYS A 113 -4.34 -3.35 -6.74
N LEU A 114 -3.60 -3.19 -7.83
CA LEU A 114 -2.87 -4.28 -8.47
C LEU A 114 -1.67 -4.65 -7.59
N ASP A 115 -1.80 -5.77 -6.88
CA ASP A 115 -0.87 -6.19 -5.84
C ASP A 115 0.02 -7.34 -6.31
N VAL A 116 1.26 -7.02 -6.70
CA VAL A 116 2.28 -7.97 -7.15
C VAL A 116 3.66 -7.64 -6.57
N ALA A 117 4.49 -8.65 -6.41
CA ALA A 117 5.84 -8.51 -5.86
C ALA A 117 6.77 -7.64 -6.75
N HIS A 118 6.52 -7.62 -8.08
CA HIS A 118 7.28 -6.84 -9.06
C HIS A 118 6.33 -6.20 -10.08
N GLY A 119 6.05 -4.92 -9.88
CA GLY A 119 5.09 -4.16 -10.70
C GLY A 119 5.60 -3.82 -12.11
N HIS A 120 6.91 -3.69 -12.29
CA HIS A 120 7.48 -3.36 -13.59
C HIS A 120 7.54 -4.59 -14.52
N HIS A 121 6.36 -5.08 -14.91
CA HIS A 121 6.18 -6.31 -15.67
C HIS A 121 5.09 -6.15 -16.74
N ALA A 122 5.25 -6.87 -17.85
CA ALA A 122 4.29 -6.83 -18.97
C ALA A 122 2.85 -7.21 -18.55
N LEU A 123 2.68 -8.13 -17.61
CA LEU A 123 1.37 -8.51 -17.08
C LEU A 123 0.69 -7.34 -16.37
N VAL A 124 1.42 -6.55 -15.59
CA VAL A 124 0.90 -5.34 -14.93
C VAL A 124 0.50 -4.30 -15.97
N LYS A 125 1.36 -4.08 -16.98
CA LYS A 125 1.05 -3.17 -18.10
C LYS A 125 -0.27 -3.57 -18.80
N ASN A 126 -0.43 -4.84 -19.11
CA ASN A 126 -1.62 -5.34 -19.79
C ASN A 126 -2.86 -5.19 -18.89
N ALA A 127 -2.76 -5.58 -17.60
CA ALA A 127 -3.85 -5.45 -16.64
C ALA A 127 -4.28 -3.98 -16.45
N LEU A 128 -3.32 -3.04 -16.28
CA LEU A 128 -3.63 -1.61 -16.18
C LEU A 128 -4.38 -1.10 -17.41
N LYS A 129 -3.92 -1.45 -18.62
CA LYS A 129 -4.59 -1.04 -19.86
C LYS A 129 -6.00 -1.62 -19.95
N THR A 130 -6.16 -2.93 -19.71
CA THR A 130 -7.48 -3.58 -19.74
C THR A 130 -8.43 -2.94 -18.73
N LEU A 131 -8.00 -2.70 -17.50
CA LEU A 131 -8.84 -2.10 -16.47
C LEU A 131 -9.19 -0.65 -16.80
N ARG A 132 -8.25 0.12 -17.38
CA ARG A 132 -8.50 1.49 -17.81
C ARG A 132 -9.48 1.53 -18.99
N ASP A 133 -9.37 0.61 -19.93
CA ASP A 133 -10.30 0.48 -21.07
C ASP A 133 -11.71 0.12 -20.59
N VAL A 134 -11.84 -0.73 -19.55
CA VAL A 134 -13.14 -1.15 -19.01
C VAL A 134 -13.78 -0.09 -18.11
N PHE A 135 -13.04 0.49 -17.18
CA PHE A 135 -13.60 1.36 -16.14
C PHE A 135 -13.37 2.85 -16.38
N GLY A 136 -12.48 3.22 -17.31
CA GLY A 136 -12.09 4.63 -17.52
C GLY A 136 -11.57 5.23 -16.22
N ASP A 137 -11.98 6.45 -15.92
CA ASP A 137 -11.60 7.19 -14.71
C ASP A 137 -12.57 6.97 -13.52
N LYS A 138 -13.51 6.03 -13.66
CA LYS A 138 -14.49 5.71 -12.59
C LYS A 138 -13.85 4.99 -11.40
N VAL A 139 -12.70 4.38 -11.60
CA VAL A 139 -11.93 3.65 -10.57
C VAL A 139 -10.50 4.14 -10.58
N HIS A 140 -10.01 4.50 -9.40
CA HIS A 140 -8.61 4.82 -9.18
C HIS A 140 -7.78 3.53 -9.20
N LEU A 141 -6.78 3.47 -10.06
CA LEU A 141 -5.90 2.32 -10.20
C LEU A 141 -4.58 2.56 -9.46
N MET A 142 -4.41 1.86 -8.36
CA MET A 142 -3.15 1.79 -7.63
C MET A 142 -2.36 0.58 -8.13
N ALA A 143 -1.06 0.71 -8.39
CA ALA A 143 -0.24 -0.41 -8.86
C ALA A 143 1.10 -0.48 -8.15
N GLY A 144 1.68 -1.66 -8.05
CA GLY A 144 3.01 -1.85 -7.49
C GLY A 144 3.33 -3.34 -7.28
N ASN A 145 4.54 -3.62 -6.72
CA ASN A 145 5.50 -2.64 -6.22
C ASN A 145 6.62 -2.38 -7.22
N VAL A 146 7.15 -1.17 -7.18
CA VAL A 146 8.34 -0.77 -7.93
C VAL A 146 9.43 -0.23 -7.01
N ALA A 147 10.67 -0.06 -7.52
CA ALA A 147 11.78 0.44 -6.72
C ALA A 147 12.66 1.45 -7.48
N THR A 148 12.30 1.84 -8.70
CA THR A 148 13.11 2.74 -9.52
C THR A 148 12.23 3.80 -10.19
N LEU A 149 12.80 5.00 -10.43
CA LEU A 149 12.13 6.08 -11.14
C LEU A 149 11.60 5.65 -12.51
N LYS A 150 12.40 4.86 -13.27
CA LYS A 150 11.94 4.36 -14.57
C LYS A 150 10.68 3.51 -14.43
N ALA A 151 10.65 2.58 -13.49
CA ALA A 151 9.49 1.72 -13.27
C ALA A 151 8.28 2.54 -12.80
N PHE A 152 8.48 3.53 -11.93
CA PHE A 152 7.43 4.45 -11.51
C PHE A 152 6.80 5.18 -12.71
N ASN A 153 7.64 5.81 -13.55
CA ASN A 153 7.17 6.50 -14.75
C ASN A 153 6.44 5.58 -15.72
N ASP A 154 6.97 4.37 -15.94
CA ASP A 154 6.35 3.41 -16.84
C ASP A 154 4.96 2.97 -16.32
N LEU A 155 4.77 2.74 -15.01
CA LEU A 155 3.45 2.40 -14.45
C LEU A 155 2.45 3.57 -14.56
N ALA A 156 2.89 4.80 -14.33
CA ALA A 156 2.08 5.99 -14.55
C ALA A 156 1.66 6.11 -16.02
N ASP A 157 2.60 5.95 -16.95
CA ASP A 157 2.35 5.98 -18.41
C ASP A 157 1.44 4.81 -18.87
N TRP A 158 1.34 3.72 -18.09
CA TRP A 158 0.42 2.62 -18.36
C TRP A 158 -0.99 2.83 -17.78
N GLY A 159 -1.20 3.92 -17.04
CA GLY A 159 -2.50 4.33 -16.53
C GLY A 159 -2.72 4.09 -15.02
N ALA A 160 -1.66 3.92 -14.23
CA ALA A 160 -1.77 3.92 -12.78
C ALA A 160 -1.90 5.36 -12.24
N ASP A 161 -2.88 5.60 -11.36
CA ASP A 161 -3.11 6.89 -10.70
C ASP A 161 -2.24 7.03 -9.43
N SER A 162 -1.88 5.91 -8.81
CA SER A 162 -0.94 5.88 -7.71
C SER A 162 -0.05 4.64 -7.77
N ILE A 163 1.17 4.75 -7.21
CA ILE A 163 2.19 3.73 -7.38
C ILE A 163 2.85 3.41 -6.04
N ARG A 164 2.84 2.13 -5.67
CA ARG A 164 3.48 1.61 -4.47
C ARG A 164 4.97 1.43 -4.73
N VAL A 165 5.78 2.15 -3.96
CA VAL A 165 7.24 2.17 -4.08
C VAL A 165 7.87 1.47 -2.88
N GLY A 166 8.56 0.36 -3.14
CA GLY A 166 9.27 -0.42 -2.14
C GLY A 166 9.34 -1.91 -2.50
N ILE A 167 10.54 -2.41 -2.76
CA ILE A 167 10.80 -3.84 -3.00
C ILE A 167 11.86 -4.33 -2.00
N GLY A 168 11.48 -5.30 -1.18
CA GLY A 168 12.38 -5.92 -0.21
C GLY A 168 12.50 -5.20 1.13
N GLY A 169 11.81 -4.05 1.33
CA GLY A 169 11.87 -3.26 2.57
C GLY A 169 11.01 -3.78 3.73
N GLY A 170 10.00 -4.61 3.45
CA GLY A 170 9.08 -5.12 4.48
C GLY A 170 9.78 -5.97 5.55
N SER A 171 9.31 -5.88 6.80
CA SER A 171 9.91 -6.60 7.96
C SER A 171 9.90 -8.12 7.81
N ILE A 172 8.90 -8.67 7.14
CA ILE A 172 8.73 -10.11 6.85
C ILE A 172 8.94 -10.43 5.37
N CYS A 173 9.45 -9.47 4.58
CA CYS A 173 9.69 -9.66 3.16
C CYS A 173 10.87 -10.61 2.93
N SER A 174 10.62 -11.74 2.26
CA SER A 174 11.65 -12.71 1.90
C SER A 174 12.30 -12.46 0.53
N THR A 175 11.84 -11.46 -0.21
CA THR A 175 12.30 -11.19 -1.60
C THR A 175 13.81 -11.03 -1.68
N ARG A 176 14.42 -10.23 -0.80
CA ARG A 176 15.88 -10.03 -0.78
C ARG A 176 16.65 -11.31 -0.50
N ILE A 177 16.11 -12.16 0.38
CA ILE A 177 16.76 -13.41 0.79
C ILE A 177 16.65 -14.44 -0.34
N ASN A 178 15.47 -14.57 -0.93
CA ASN A 178 15.18 -15.63 -1.90
C ASN A 178 15.65 -15.29 -3.31
N THR A 179 15.64 -14.01 -3.70
CA THR A 179 15.90 -13.59 -5.08
C THR A 179 17.13 -12.69 -5.23
N GLY A 180 17.67 -12.15 -4.13
CA GLY A 180 18.74 -11.15 -4.15
C GLY A 180 18.32 -9.77 -4.65
N HIS A 181 17.02 -9.55 -4.95
CA HIS A 181 16.52 -8.28 -5.47
C HIS A 181 15.92 -7.41 -4.35
N GLY A 182 16.11 -6.10 -4.48
CA GLY A 182 15.56 -5.10 -3.59
C GLY A 182 16.36 -3.80 -3.65
N VAL A 183 15.72 -2.72 -3.23
CA VAL A 183 16.35 -1.41 -3.02
C VAL A 183 15.91 -0.91 -1.65
N PRO A 184 16.78 -0.27 -0.84
CA PRO A 184 16.37 0.40 0.39
C PRO A 184 15.20 1.35 0.12
N THR A 185 14.10 1.20 0.88
CA THR A 185 12.83 1.88 0.56
C THR A 185 12.98 3.40 0.55
N PHE A 186 13.73 3.97 1.51
CA PHE A 186 14.00 5.42 1.55
C PHE A 186 14.61 5.91 0.23
N GLN A 187 15.64 5.20 -0.27
CA GLN A 187 16.29 5.56 -1.55
C GLN A 187 15.29 5.46 -2.71
N SER A 188 14.47 4.40 -2.76
CA SER A 188 13.46 4.24 -3.81
C SER A 188 12.44 5.37 -3.81
N ILE A 189 11.98 5.81 -2.63
CA ILE A 189 11.05 6.94 -2.49
C ILE A 189 11.71 8.21 -3.02
N HIS A 190 12.91 8.52 -2.52
CA HIS A 190 13.66 9.71 -2.93
C HIS A 190 13.89 9.74 -4.43
N ASP A 191 14.32 8.64 -5.05
CA ASP A 191 14.55 8.57 -6.49
C ASP A 191 13.24 8.73 -7.29
N CYS A 192 12.15 8.07 -6.85
CA CYS A 192 10.85 8.16 -7.51
C CYS A 192 10.18 9.53 -7.37
N SER A 193 10.49 10.29 -6.31
CA SER A 193 9.96 11.64 -6.12
C SER A 193 10.40 12.65 -7.18
N TYR A 194 11.43 12.32 -7.96
CA TYR A 194 11.83 13.12 -9.14
C TYR A 194 10.96 12.86 -10.38
N SER A 195 9.93 12.04 -10.27
CA SER A 195 8.99 11.85 -11.37
C SER A 195 8.26 13.15 -11.71
N ASN A 196 8.04 13.36 -13.01
CA ASN A 196 7.19 14.44 -13.52
C ASN A 196 5.82 13.93 -13.99
N ARG A 197 5.45 12.70 -13.59
CA ARG A 197 4.12 12.12 -13.82
C ARG A 197 3.18 12.51 -12.69
N ASP A 198 1.91 12.67 -13.04
CA ASP A 198 0.85 13.04 -12.10
C ASP A 198 0.28 11.80 -11.37
N ALA A 199 1.17 10.89 -10.94
CA ALA A 199 0.80 9.72 -10.18
C ALA A 199 1.25 9.88 -8.73
N LYS A 200 0.39 9.50 -7.76
CA LYS A 200 0.71 9.57 -6.34
C LYS A 200 1.74 8.52 -5.94
N LEU A 201 2.73 8.92 -5.16
CA LEU A 201 3.76 8.04 -4.63
C LEU A 201 3.35 7.50 -3.25
N ILE A 202 3.23 6.17 -3.13
CA ILE A 202 2.93 5.49 -1.87
C ILE A 202 4.18 4.75 -1.40
N ALA A 203 4.76 5.19 -0.28
CA ALA A 203 5.92 4.52 0.33
C ALA A 203 5.47 3.21 1.00
N ASP A 204 5.97 2.06 0.54
CA ASP A 204 5.55 0.75 1.02
C ASP A 204 6.72 -0.09 1.53
N GLY A 205 6.67 -0.43 2.82
CA GLY A 205 7.63 -1.29 3.49
C GLY A 205 8.81 -0.59 4.15
N GLY A 206 9.30 -1.19 5.23
CA GLY A 206 10.45 -0.69 6.01
C GLY A 206 10.13 0.41 7.02
N ILE A 207 8.89 0.85 7.11
CA ILE A 207 8.39 1.85 8.06
C ILE A 207 8.06 1.15 9.39
N LYS A 208 8.75 1.52 10.47
CA LYS A 208 8.67 0.84 11.78
C LYS A 208 8.10 1.72 12.88
N ASN A 209 8.09 3.03 12.69
CA ASN A 209 7.68 4.02 13.69
C ASN A 209 7.22 5.33 13.01
N SER A 210 6.67 6.25 13.78
CA SER A 210 6.20 7.55 13.28
C SER A 210 7.31 8.40 12.65
N GLY A 211 8.54 8.30 13.14
CA GLY A 211 9.69 9.00 12.55
C GLY A 211 9.99 8.54 11.13
N ASP A 212 9.82 7.24 10.83
CA ASP A 212 9.99 6.71 9.48
C ASP A 212 8.87 7.18 8.55
N ILE A 213 7.63 7.34 9.06
CA ILE A 213 6.51 7.95 8.31
C ILE A 213 6.92 9.37 7.87
N VAL A 214 7.38 10.18 8.82
CA VAL A 214 7.79 11.57 8.52
C VAL A 214 8.95 11.61 7.54
N LYS A 215 9.94 10.71 7.66
CA LYS A 215 11.06 10.61 6.69
C LYS A 215 10.57 10.23 5.30
N ALA A 216 9.59 9.32 5.18
CA ALA A 216 9.02 8.91 3.90
C ALA A 216 8.30 10.09 3.22
N LEU A 217 7.45 10.81 3.95
CA LEU A 217 6.74 11.99 3.45
C LEU A 217 7.73 13.12 3.07
N ALA A 218 8.74 13.37 3.91
CA ALA A 218 9.77 14.38 3.62
C ALA A 218 10.65 13.99 2.42
N ALA A 219 10.81 12.70 2.12
CA ALA A 219 11.52 12.22 0.92
C ALA A 219 10.69 12.32 -0.36
N GLY A 220 9.41 12.70 -0.26
CA GLY A 220 8.52 12.97 -1.39
C GLY A 220 7.41 11.93 -1.60
N ALA A 221 7.14 11.06 -0.62
CA ALA A 221 5.95 10.23 -0.67
C ALA A 221 4.70 11.08 -0.39
N ASP A 222 3.62 10.84 -1.15
CA ASP A 222 2.29 11.40 -0.89
C ASP A 222 1.60 10.67 0.27
N PHE A 223 1.80 9.36 0.36
CA PHE A 223 1.20 8.46 1.34
C PHE A 223 2.20 7.40 1.80
N VAL A 224 1.92 6.80 2.96
CA VAL A 224 2.65 5.63 3.46
C VAL A 224 1.73 4.42 3.57
N MET A 225 2.22 3.24 3.19
CA MET A 225 1.51 1.98 3.37
C MET A 225 2.12 1.20 4.54
N LEU A 226 1.26 0.85 5.50
CA LEU A 226 1.67 0.21 6.74
C LEU A 226 1.15 -1.23 6.84
N GLY A 227 2.03 -2.16 7.15
CA GLY A 227 1.71 -3.57 7.44
C GLY A 227 2.02 -3.90 8.90
N SER A 228 3.30 -4.07 9.24
CA SER A 228 3.74 -4.53 10.58
C SER A 228 3.28 -3.63 11.74
N MET A 229 3.18 -2.32 11.52
CA MET A 229 2.71 -1.39 12.55
C MET A 229 1.23 -1.59 12.90
N LEU A 230 0.43 -2.14 11.98
CA LEU A 230 -1.01 -2.36 12.14
C LEU A 230 -1.35 -3.82 12.48
N ALA A 231 -0.47 -4.78 12.18
CA ALA A 231 -0.74 -6.21 12.31
C ALA A 231 -1.07 -6.67 13.75
N GLY A 232 -0.69 -5.89 14.76
CA GLY A 232 -0.98 -6.18 16.17
C GLY A 232 -2.22 -5.46 16.72
N ALA A 233 -2.91 -4.66 15.91
CA ALA A 233 -4.14 -3.97 16.32
C ALA A 233 -5.30 -4.97 16.51
N ASP A 234 -6.27 -4.63 17.34
CA ASP A 234 -7.44 -5.49 17.60
C ASP A 234 -8.27 -5.67 16.31
N GLU A 235 -8.30 -4.69 15.41
CA GLU A 235 -9.01 -4.67 14.13
C GLU A 235 -8.33 -5.47 13.01
N SER A 236 -7.05 -5.86 13.19
CA SER A 236 -6.38 -6.71 12.20
C SER A 236 -6.96 -8.13 12.24
N PRO A 237 -7.04 -8.85 11.10
CA PRO A 237 -7.53 -10.23 11.07
C PRO A 237 -6.70 -11.20 11.91
N GLY A 238 -7.33 -12.32 12.27
CA GLY A 238 -6.69 -13.43 12.94
C GLY A 238 -6.90 -13.48 14.45
N GLU A 239 -6.64 -14.65 15.00
CA GLU A 239 -6.85 -14.93 16.43
C GLU A 239 -5.74 -14.32 17.30
N ILE A 240 -6.12 -13.97 18.53
CA ILE A 240 -5.19 -13.50 19.56
C ILE A 240 -4.66 -14.69 20.35
N PHE A 241 -3.36 -14.89 20.34
CA PHE A 241 -2.66 -15.88 21.16
C PHE A 241 -2.10 -15.22 22.41
N THR A 242 -2.22 -15.87 23.55
CA THR A 242 -1.64 -15.40 24.81
C THR A 242 -0.45 -16.27 25.20
N SER A 243 0.70 -15.64 25.49
CA SER A 243 1.87 -16.31 26.05
C SER A 243 2.39 -15.50 27.24
N GLY A 244 2.27 -16.06 28.44
CA GLY A 244 2.45 -15.32 29.68
C GLY A 244 1.47 -14.16 29.78
N ASN A 245 1.97 -12.95 30.04
CA ASN A 245 1.15 -11.72 30.14
C ASN A 245 1.08 -10.92 28.82
N LYS A 246 1.50 -11.50 27.69
CA LYS A 246 1.53 -10.81 26.39
C LYS A 246 0.58 -11.45 25.41
N LYS A 247 -0.08 -10.60 24.63
CA LYS A 247 -0.93 -11.00 23.51
C LYS A 247 -0.13 -10.90 22.22
N TYR A 248 -0.39 -11.81 21.29
CA TYR A 248 0.25 -11.90 19.98
C TYR A 248 -0.79 -12.19 18.91
N LYS A 249 -0.58 -11.68 17.72
CA LYS A 249 -1.27 -12.08 16.48
C LYS A 249 -0.26 -12.65 15.49
N VAL A 250 -0.72 -13.53 14.60
CA VAL A 250 0.10 -14.01 13.49
C VAL A 250 0.27 -12.87 12.48
N TYR A 251 1.49 -12.64 12.06
CA TYR A 251 1.82 -11.72 10.96
C TYR A 251 2.68 -12.46 9.95
N ARG A 252 2.23 -12.53 8.68
CA ARG A 252 2.91 -13.28 7.63
C ARG A 252 3.01 -12.51 6.32
N GLY A 253 4.09 -12.76 5.55
CA GLY A 253 4.24 -12.23 4.21
C GLY A 253 3.42 -13.02 3.20
N MET A 254 2.78 -12.34 2.25
CA MET A 254 1.90 -12.98 1.27
C MET A 254 2.64 -13.90 0.27
N ALA A 255 3.96 -13.76 0.14
CA ALA A 255 4.82 -14.67 -0.61
C ALA A 255 5.39 -15.82 0.25
N SER A 256 5.01 -15.93 1.54
CA SER A 256 5.46 -17.02 2.39
C SER A 256 4.81 -18.35 2.01
N ARG A 257 5.49 -19.47 2.32
CA ARG A 257 4.95 -20.81 2.07
C ARG A 257 3.59 -21.03 2.78
N SER A 258 3.45 -20.53 4.03
CA SER A 258 2.20 -20.67 4.78
C SER A 258 1.05 -19.91 4.11
N ALA A 259 1.28 -18.70 3.62
CA ALA A 259 0.26 -17.96 2.91
C ALA A 259 -0.16 -18.63 1.59
N GLN A 260 0.79 -19.25 0.87
CA GLN A 260 0.52 -19.92 -0.40
C GLN A 260 -0.10 -21.31 -0.26
N MET A 261 -0.02 -21.93 0.91
CA MET A 261 -0.65 -23.25 1.16
C MET A 261 -2.12 -23.13 1.56
N ASP A 262 -2.55 -21.96 2.03
CA ASP A 262 -3.95 -21.67 2.40
C ASP A 262 -4.76 -21.20 1.17
N TRP A 263 -4.12 -21.25 0.00
CA TRP A 263 -4.64 -20.83 -1.32
C TRP A 263 -4.75 -22.03 -2.29
#